data_a32a72ba8b56405ba4c09c3e9338e11c
#
_entry.id   a32a72ba8b56405ba4c09c3e9338e11c
#
_cell.length_a   1.000
_cell.length_b   1.000
_cell.length_c   1.000
_cell.angle_alpha   90.00
_cell.angle_beta   90.00
_cell.angle_gamma   90.00
#
_symmetry.space_group_name_H-M   'P 1'
#
loop_
_entity.id
_entity.type
_entity.pdbx_description
1 polymer ?
#
loop_
_entity_poly.entity_id
_entity_poly.type
_entity_poly.pdbx_seq_one_letter_code
_entity_poly.pdbx_strand_id
1 'polypeptide(L)'
;GSYASVSDPNSADLTWETVSTWNVGLDLGFLNNRLNLTADAYVRDTKGMQTSGKKLPGAYGANEPKQNAANLRTKGWELMLTWNDAFKLANKPFRYNLSVGLADNTSEITKFDNPSKILSDYYVGQKLGDIWGYVVDGLFRTDEEAANYNVDQTAVNFVINTAQVNPGLHAGDMKFVDLDGDHTISSGSNTADDPGDRKIIGNSLPRYTYSIQGGFDWYGFDFSIYLQGVGHQD
;
A
#
# COMPACT_ATOMS: atom_id res chain seq x y z
N GLY A 1 26.88 37.41 18.03
CA GLY A 1 25.44 37.39 18.26
C GLY A 1 25.01 36.07 18.84
N SER A 2 24.30 36.09 19.97
CA SER A 2 23.72 34.87 20.55
C SER A 2 22.48 34.50 19.75
N TYR A 3 22.45 33.30 19.22
CA TYR A 3 21.24 32.76 18.60
C TYR A 3 20.45 31.99 19.67
N ALA A 4 19.19 32.37 19.89
CA ALA A 4 18.28 31.57 20.69
C ALA A 4 17.58 30.58 19.73
N SER A 5 17.68 29.28 19.99
CA SER A 5 16.88 28.27 19.32
C SER A 5 15.79 27.81 20.28
N VAL A 6 14.58 27.65 19.78
CA VAL A 6 13.49 27.00 20.49
C VAL A 6 13.63 25.50 20.25
N SER A 7 13.71 24.72 21.35
CA SER A 7 13.68 23.25 21.24
C SER A 7 12.27 22.79 20.90
N ASP A 8 12.18 21.64 20.23
CA ASP A 8 10.88 21.01 19.92
C ASP A 8 10.08 20.78 21.23
N PRO A 9 8.80 21.15 21.27
CA PRO A 9 7.98 20.96 22.45
C PRO A 9 7.78 19.47 22.74
N ASN A 10 7.97 19.09 23.99
CA ASN A 10 7.67 17.74 24.45
C ASN A 10 6.17 17.62 24.74
N SER A 11 5.54 16.57 24.23
CA SER A 11 4.18 16.22 24.64
C SER A 11 4.24 15.55 26.01
N ALA A 12 3.57 16.14 26.99
CA ALA A 12 3.47 15.59 28.35
C ALA A 12 2.59 14.33 28.42
N ASP A 13 1.76 14.10 27.41
CA ASP A 13 0.71 13.07 27.41
C ASP A 13 1.05 11.85 26.50
N LEU A 14 2.32 11.69 26.13
CA LEU A 14 2.72 10.52 25.34
C LEU A 14 2.57 9.24 26.18
N THR A 15 1.82 8.28 25.61
CA THR A 15 1.62 6.96 26.19
C THR A 15 2.13 5.87 25.23
N TRP A 16 2.13 4.63 25.74
CA TRP A 16 2.45 3.45 24.93
C TRP A 16 1.35 3.16 23.93
N GLU A 17 1.75 2.70 22.76
CA GLU A 17 0.84 2.11 21.78
C GLU A 17 0.30 0.78 22.32
N THR A 18 -0.97 0.51 22.06
CA THR A 18 -1.61 -0.74 22.46
C THR A 18 -1.99 -1.54 21.22
N VAL A 19 -1.57 -2.80 21.18
CA VAL A 19 -1.91 -3.73 20.10
C VAL A 19 -2.79 -4.84 20.65
N SER A 20 -3.96 -5.03 20.04
CA SER A 20 -4.87 -6.16 20.30
C SER A 20 -5.03 -6.96 19.03
N THR A 21 -4.83 -8.28 19.11
CA THR A 21 -5.00 -9.16 17.96
C THR A 21 -5.99 -10.28 18.29
N TRP A 22 -6.97 -10.47 17.41
CA TRP A 22 -7.82 -11.64 17.33
C TRP A 22 -7.36 -12.50 16.17
N ASN A 23 -7.10 -13.77 16.44
CA ASN A 23 -6.67 -14.75 15.44
C ASN A 23 -7.54 -15.99 15.54
N VAL A 24 -7.89 -16.55 14.38
CA VAL A 24 -8.53 -17.86 14.24
C VAL A 24 -7.69 -18.67 13.27
N GLY A 25 -7.17 -19.80 13.76
CA GLY A 25 -6.33 -20.71 12.99
C GLY A 25 -6.99 -22.08 12.82
N LEU A 26 -6.65 -22.76 11.73
CA LEU A 26 -7.10 -24.11 11.41
C LEU A 26 -5.93 -24.91 10.84
N ASP A 27 -5.65 -26.07 11.45
CA ASP A 27 -4.69 -27.04 10.96
C ASP A 27 -5.38 -28.33 10.56
N LEU A 28 -5.19 -28.75 9.31
CA LEU A 28 -5.77 -29.97 8.76
C LEU A 28 -4.70 -30.87 8.17
N GLY A 29 -4.75 -32.14 8.53
CA GLY A 29 -3.88 -33.19 7.97
C GLY A 29 -4.69 -34.19 7.14
N PHE A 30 -4.22 -34.48 5.94
CA PHE A 30 -4.83 -35.43 5.00
C PHE A 30 -3.81 -36.47 4.57
N LEU A 31 -4.31 -37.59 4.06
CA LEU A 31 -3.51 -38.65 3.47
C LEU A 31 -2.39 -39.17 4.41
N ASN A 32 -2.74 -39.47 5.66
CA ASN A 32 -1.77 -39.85 6.73
C ASN A 32 -0.70 -38.77 6.94
N ASN A 33 -1.13 -37.48 7.00
CA ASN A 33 -0.28 -36.31 7.19
C ASN A 33 0.75 -36.05 6.06
N ARG A 34 0.52 -36.64 4.88
CA ARG A 34 1.32 -36.26 3.71
C ARG A 34 0.97 -34.87 3.19
N LEU A 35 -0.31 -34.53 3.22
CA LEU A 35 -0.80 -33.20 2.87
C LEU A 35 -1.29 -32.50 4.14
N ASN A 36 -0.72 -31.35 4.44
CA ASN A 36 -1.10 -30.51 5.59
C ASN A 36 -1.48 -29.11 5.09
N LEU A 37 -2.58 -28.61 5.62
CA LEU A 37 -3.05 -27.25 5.40
C LEU A 37 -3.10 -26.52 6.73
N THR A 38 -2.41 -25.39 6.82
CA THR A 38 -2.56 -24.40 7.89
C THR A 38 -3.19 -23.15 7.33
N ALA A 39 -4.23 -22.66 7.95
CA ALA A 39 -4.93 -21.44 7.55
C ALA A 39 -5.17 -20.57 8.77
N ASP A 40 -4.80 -19.31 8.69
CA ASP A 40 -4.99 -18.31 9.73
C ASP A 40 -5.70 -17.08 9.17
N ALA A 41 -6.57 -16.49 9.99
CA ALA A 41 -7.18 -15.20 9.72
C ALA A 41 -7.14 -14.34 10.99
N TYR A 42 -6.78 -13.07 10.85
CA TYR A 42 -6.60 -12.19 11.99
C TYR A 42 -7.12 -10.78 11.76
N VAL A 43 -7.47 -10.15 12.87
CA VAL A 43 -7.73 -8.72 12.96
C VAL A 43 -6.85 -8.15 14.07
N ARG A 44 -6.06 -7.14 13.74
CA ARG A 44 -5.16 -6.45 14.67
C ARG A 44 -5.56 -4.99 14.76
N ASP A 45 -5.88 -4.53 15.95
CA ASP A 45 -6.12 -3.13 16.28
C ASP A 45 -4.89 -2.54 16.97
N THR A 46 -4.27 -1.55 16.36
CA THR A 46 -3.21 -0.73 16.96
C THR A 46 -3.80 0.61 17.34
N LYS A 47 -3.75 0.95 18.61
CA LYS A 47 -4.32 2.19 19.18
C LYS A 47 -3.25 3.06 19.79
N GLY A 48 -3.46 4.37 19.72
CA GLY A 48 -2.56 5.34 20.30
C GLY A 48 -1.22 5.42 19.58
N MET A 49 -1.20 5.20 18.27
CA MET A 49 0.02 5.37 17.46
C MET A 49 0.53 6.81 17.55
N GLN A 50 1.84 6.96 17.70
CA GLN A 50 2.47 8.26 17.76
C GLN A 50 2.59 8.84 16.36
N THR A 51 2.00 10.00 16.16
CA THR A 51 2.10 10.80 14.93
C THR A 51 2.58 12.20 15.24
N SER A 52 2.95 12.97 14.23
CA SER A 52 3.13 14.41 14.39
C SER A 52 1.82 15.02 14.88
N GLY A 53 1.90 15.93 15.83
CA GLY A 53 0.74 16.65 16.36
C GLY A 53 0.18 17.66 15.35
N LYS A 54 -0.74 18.50 15.83
CA LYS A 54 -1.28 19.59 15.00
C LYS A 54 -0.18 20.56 14.59
N LYS A 55 -0.21 20.98 13.32
CA LYS A 55 0.75 21.96 12.80
C LYS A 55 0.78 23.21 13.66
N LEU A 56 1.98 23.59 14.07
CA LEU A 56 2.22 24.82 14.78
C LEU A 56 2.28 26.00 13.80
N PRO A 57 1.86 27.21 14.20
CA PRO A 57 2.08 28.38 13.38
C PRO A 57 3.56 28.52 13.04
N GLY A 58 3.89 28.89 11.77
CA GLY A 58 5.28 29.00 11.32
C GLY A 58 6.16 29.99 12.15
N ALA A 59 5.54 30.91 12.86
CA ALA A 59 6.21 31.83 13.78
C ALA A 59 6.74 31.15 15.05
N TYR A 60 6.31 29.90 15.34
CA TYR A 60 6.77 29.19 16.53
C TYR A 60 8.22 28.70 16.42
N GLY A 61 8.68 28.40 15.20
CA GLY A 61 10.07 28.06 14.91
C GLY A 61 10.54 26.70 15.43
N ALA A 62 9.63 25.78 15.75
CA ALA A 62 9.92 24.42 16.17
C ALA A 62 8.95 23.42 15.49
N ASN A 63 9.32 22.14 15.48
CA ASN A 63 8.48 21.07 14.94
C ASN A 63 7.27 20.77 15.85
N GLU A 64 6.25 20.16 15.28
CA GLU A 64 5.07 19.74 16.03
C GLU A 64 5.43 18.65 17.06
N PRO A 65 4.87 18.71 18.29
CA PRO A 65 5.06 17.64 19.27
C PRO A 65 4.39 16.36 18.80
N LYS A 66 5.00 15.23 19.09
CA LYS A 66 4.37 13.93 18.83
C LYS A 66 3.16 13.73 19.75
N GLN A 67 2.11 13.10 19.24
CA GLN A 67 0.88 12.78 19.97
C GLN A 67 0.41 11.36 19.64
N ASN A 68 -0.28 10.71 20.58
CA ASN A 68 -0.94 9.42 20.36
C ASN A 68 -2.29 9.64 19.63
N ALA A 69 -2.23 10.06 18.37
CA ALA A 69 -3.38 10.61 17.65
C ALA A 69 -3.97 9.67 16.59
N ALA A 70 -3.31 8.56 16.26
CA ALA A 70 -3.77 7.64 15.21
C ALA A 70 -4.10 6.25 15.75
N ASN A 71 -5.08 5.60 15.10
CA ASN A 71 -5.36 4.18 15.28
C ASN A 71 -5.42 3.51 13.91
N LEU A 72 -5.02 2.24 13.88
CA LEU A 72 -4.96 1.43 12.67
C LEU A 72 -5.64 0.08 12.93
N ARG A 73 -6.36 -0.42 11.95
CA ARG A 73 -6.88 -1.78 11.92
C ARG A 73 -6.29 -2.54 10.75
N THR A 74 -5.58 -3.62 11.04
CA THR A 74 -5.07 -4.54 10.03
C THR A 74 -5.93 -5.80 10.01
N LYS A 75 -6.36 -6.21 8.82
CA LYS A 75 -7.02 -7.50 8.58
C LYS A 75 -6.13 -8.30 7.64
N GLY A 76 -5.88 -9.54 7.97
CA GLY A 76 -5.04 -10.41 7.15
C GLY A 76 -5.43 -11.86 7.25
N TRP A 77 -4.91 -12.64 6.31
CA TRP A 77 -5.03 -14.09 6.29
C TRP A 77 -3.75 -14.70 5.73
N GLU A 78 -3.46 -15.92 6.16
CA GLU A 78 -2.28 -16.68 5.76
C GLU A 78 -2.70 -18.12 5.47
N LEU A 79 -2.18 -18.69 4.40
CA LEU A 79 -2.38 -20.09 4.01
C LEU A 79 -1.02 -20.73 3.79
N MET A 80 -0.84 -21.93 4.34
CA MET A 80 0.32 -22.77 4.10
C MET A 80 -0.15 -24.16 3.72
N LEU A 81 0.26 -24.63 2.56
CA LEU A 81 0.02 -25.98 2.09
C LEU A 81 1.35 -26.71 2.02
N THR A 82 1.46 -27.83 2.75
CA THR A 82 2.70 -28.62 2.80
C THR A 82 2.42 -30.05 2.36
N TRP A 83 3.21 -30.52 1.42
CA TRP A 83 3.24 -31.90 0.98
C TRP A 83 4.56 -32.57 1.40
N ASN A 84 4.48 -33.75 2.03
CA ASN A 84 5.64 -34.56 2.37
C ASN A 84 5.36 -36.00 1.95
N ASP A 85 6.29 -36.61 1.25
CA ASP A 85 6.14 -38.02 0.88
C ASP A 85 7.51 -38.69 0.75
N ALA A 86 7.50 -40.02 0.71
CA ALA A 86 8.69 -40.80 0.53
C ALA A 86 8.39 -42.07 -0.28
N PHE A 87 9.32 -42.44 -1.14
CA PHE A 87 9.27 -43.69 -1.88
C PHE A 87 10.69 -44.26 -2.05
N LYS A 88 10.80 -45.46 -2.62
CA LYS A 88 12.12 -46.04 -2.94
C LYS A 88 12.52 -45.73 -4.35
N LEU A 89 13.66 -45.04 -4.53
CA LEU A 89 14.30 -44.80 -5.81
C LEU A 89 15.61 -45.58 -5.86
N ALA A 90 15.77 -46.47 -6.84
CA ALA A 90 16.92 -47.37 -6.95
C ALA A 90 17.23 -48.16 -5.61
N ASN A 91 16.18 -48.70 -4.96
CA ASN A 91 16.22 -49.37 -3.67
C ASN A 91 16.72 -48.56 -2.47
N LYS A 92 16.83 -47.24 -2.62
CA LYS A 92 17.17 -46.31 -1.55
C LYS A 92 15.97 -45.41 -1.23
N PRO A 93 15.77 -45.01 0.05
CA PRO A 93 14.71 -44.10 0.40
C PRO A 93 14.95 -42.73 -0.28
N PHE A 94 13.92 -42.24 -0.97
CA PHE A 94 13.85 -40.89 -1.48
C PHE A 94 12.73 -40.16 -0.72
N ARG A 95 13.07 -39.09 -0.05
CA ARG A 95 12.11 -38.24 0.67
C ARG A 95 12.05 -36.88 -0.02
N TYR A 96 10.88 -36.31 -0.12
CA TYR A 96 10.71 -34.99 -0.67
C TYR A 96 9.61 -34.21 0.04
N ASN A 97 9.73 -32.91 0.01
CA ASN A 97 8.74 -31.98 0.54
C ASN A 97 8.51 -30.83 -0.42
N LEU A 98 7.29 -30.30 -0.36
CA LEU A 98 6.91 -29.07 -1.06
C LEU A 98 5.99 -28.28 -0.13
N SER A 99 6.32 -27.03 0.11
CA SER A 99 5.47 -26.09 0.86
C SER A 99 5.17 -24.88 0.01
N VAL A 100 3.91 -24.46 -0.01
CA VAL A 100 3.44 -23.26 -0.70
C VAL A 100 2.71 -22.40 0.32
N GLY A 101 3.19 -21.19 0.50
CA GLY A 101 2.59 -20.17 1.35
C GLY A 101 1.98 -19.04 0.52
N LEU A 102 0.84 -18.53 0.97
CA LEU A 102 0.18 -17.36 0.43
C LEU A 102 -0.41 -16.54 1.58
N ALA A 103 -0.13 -15.25 1.59
CA ALA A 103 -0.64 -14.34 2.62
C ALA A 103 -1.04 -13.00 2.01
N ASP A 104 -2.03 -12.37 2.61
CA ASP A 104 -2.43 -11.01 2.26
C ASP A 104 -2.94 -10.26 3.48
N ASN A 105 -2.72 -8.94 3.51
CA ASN A 105 -3.29 -8.09 4.54
C ASN A 105 -3.60 -6.68 4.01
N THR A 106 -4.51 -6.02 4.70
CA THR A 106 -4.83 -4.61 4.48
C THR A 106 -4.90 -3.90 5.82
N SER A 107 -4.41 -2.67 5.85
CA SER A 107 -4.44 -1.81 7.04
C SER A 107 -5.24 -0.54 6.73
N GLU A 108 -6.22 -0.24 7.58
CA GLU A 108 -7.12 0.91 7.46
C GLU A 108 -6.97 1.82 8.67
N ILE A 109 -6.92 3.11 8.44
CA ILE A 109 -6.87 4.12 9.49
C ILE A 109 -8.25 4.27 10.10
N THR A 110 -8.37 4.00 11.41
CA THR A 110 -9.64 4.05 12.14
C THR A 110 -9.77 5.28 13.02
N LYS A 111 -8.68 6.01 13.26
CA LYS A 111 -8.66 7.30 13.95
C LYS A 111 -7.52 8.15 13.43
N PHE A 112 -7.82 9.38 13.07
CA PHE A 112 -6.87 10.44 12.74
C PHE A 112 -7.57 11.80 12.77
N ASP A 113 -6.87 12.88 13.12
CA ASP A 113 -7.47 14.23 13.19
C ASP A 113 -7.38 14.94 11.83
N ASN A 114 -8.16 14.45 10.89
CA ASN A 114 -8.36 15.06 9.57
C ASN A 114 -9.85 14.90 9.17
N PRO A 115 -10.74 15.69 9.78
CA PRO A 115 -12.18 15.54 9.57
C PRO A 115 -12.62 15.88 8.14
N SER A 116 -11.88 16.74 7.44
CA SER A 116 -12.12 17.10 6.03
C SER A 116 -11.55 16.08 5.05
N LYS A 117 -10.85 15.05 5.54
CA LYS A 117 -10.18 14.01 4.73
C LYS A 117 -9.30 14.59 3.63
N ILE A 118 -8.50 15.60 3.96
CA ILE A 118 -7.53 16.20 3.02
C ILE A 118 -6.55 15.13 2.58
N LEU A 119 -6.36 14.97 1.25
CA LEU A 119 -5.56 13.89 0.66
C LEU A 119 -4.05 14.05 0.84
N SER A 120 -3.58 15.21 1.26
CA SER A 120 -2.16 15.43 1.59
C SER A 120 -1.77 14.90 2.99
N ASP A 121 -2.71 14.36 3.74
CA ASP A 121 -2.50 13.77 5.05
C ASP A 121 -3.35 12.51 5.21
N TYR A 122 -3.11 11.76 6.28
CA TYR A 122 -3.92 10.58 6.61
C TYR A 122 -5.36 10.98 6.98
N TYR A 123 -6.32 10.09 6.70
CA TYR A 123 -7.73 10.29 7.08
C TYR A 123 -8.38 8.96 7.46
N VAL A 124 -9.45 9.05 8.24
CA VAL A 124 -10.23 7.86 8.66
C VAL A 124 -10.88 7.19 7.45
N GLY A 125 -10.70 5.88 7.31
CA GLY A 125 -11.15 5.06 6.19
C GLY A 125 -10.10 4.87 5.09
N GLN A 126 -8.99 5.58 5.14
CA GLN A 126 -7.88 5.39 4.20
C GLN A 126 -7.21 4.05 4.46
N LYS A 127 -6.92 3.30 3.40
CA LYS A 127 -6.01 2.15 3.46
C LYS A 127 -4.58 2.64 3.35
N LEU A 128 -3.70 2.09 4.16
CA LEU A 128 -2.27 2.40 4.04
C LEU A 128 -1.76 1.99 2.66
N GLY A 129 -0.96 2.86 2.08
CA GLY A 129 -0.37 2.65 0.77
C GLY A 129 -1.25 3.07 -0.40
N ASP A 130 -2.51 3.51 -0.19
CA ASP A 130 -3.35 4.00 -1.28
C ASP A 130 -2.68 5.16 -2.02
N ILE A 131 -2.64 5.03 -3.36
CA ILE A 131 -2.06 6.01 -4.27
C ILE A 131 -3.21 6.70 -4.99
N TRP A 132 -3.38 7.99 -4.72
CA TRP A 132 -4.30 8.84 -5.45
C TRP A 132 -3.65 9.39 -6.70
N GLY A 133 -4.32 9.30 -7.84
CA GLY A 133 -3.80 9.81 -9.10
C GLY A 133 -4.87 9.99 -10.16
N TYR A 134 -4.50 10.72 -11.21
CA TYR A 134 -5.33 10.91 -12.40
C TYR A 134 -5.31 9.64 -13.25
N VAL A 135 -6.42 9.38 -13.93
CA VAL A 135 -6.56 8.23 -14.82
C VAL A 135 -6.17 8.65 -16.23
N VAL A 136 -5.31 7.85 -16.87
CA VAL A 136 -4.88 8.05 -18.24
C VAL A 136 -5.65 7.13 -19.17
N ASP A 137 -6.31 7.70 -20.20
CA ASP A 137 -6.99 6.97 -21.29
C ASP A 137 -6.04 6.63 -22.47
N GLY A 138 -4.77 6.91 -22.31
CA GLY A 138 -3.75 6.70 -23.33
C GLY A 138 -3.03 7.99 -23.71
N LEU A 139 -2.48 8.01 -24.92
CA LEU A 139 -1.79 9.17 -25.49
C LEU A 139 -2.58 9.71 -26.69
N PHE A 140 -2.54 11.02 -26.90
CA PHE A 140 -3.04 11.60 -28.14
C PHE A 140 -2.25 11.05 -29.32
N ARG A 141 -2.94 10.59 -30.35
CA ARG A 141 -2.32 9.98 -31.53
C ARG A 141 -1.88 11.01 -32.56
N THR A 142 -2.58 12.14 -32.62
CA THR A 142 -2.32 13.24 -33.56
C THR A 142 -2.51 14.58 -32.87
N ASP A 143 -1.90 15.63 -33.40
CA ASP A 143 -2.11 17.01 -32.93
C ASP A 143 -3.57 17.47 -33.17
N GLU A 144 -4.25 16.92 -34.18
CA GLU A 144 -5.66 17.22 -34.44
C GLU A 144 -6.55 16.59 -33.33
N GLU A 145 -6.27 15.36 -32.87
CA GLU A 145 -6.98 14.77 -31.75
C GLU A 145 -6.79 15.60 -30.48
N ALA A 146 -5.55 16.02 -30.22
CA ALA A 146 -5.20 16.84 -29.07
C ALA A 146 -5.88 18.21 -29.10
N ALA A 147 -5.89 18.87 -30.26
CA ALA A 147 -6.52 20.19 -30.44
C ALA A 147 -8.07 20.14 -30.31
N ASN A 148 -8.69 19.01 -30.66
CA ASN A 148 -10.14 18.84 -30.58
C ASN A 148 -10.59 18.19 -29.24
N TYR A 149 -9.67 17.94 -28.32
CA TYR A 149 -10.02 17.36 -27.02
C TYR A 149 -10.78 18.38 -26.16
N ASN A 150 -12.01 18.04 -25.82
CA ASN A 150 -12.95 18.95 -25.14
C ASN A 150 -12.82 18.90 -23.60
N VAL A 151 -11.62 18.64 -23.08
CA VAL A 151 -11.33 18.65 -21.64
C VAL A 151 -10.09 19.49 -21.41
N ASP A 152 -10.19 20.46 -20.53
CA ASP A 152 -9.06 21.29 -20.12
C ASP A 152 -8.22 20.53 -19.09
N GLN A 153 -7.00 20.14 -19.48
CA GLN A 153 -6.04 19.48 -18.60
C GLN A 153 -4.79 20.31 -18.30
N THR A 154 -4.88 21.63 -18.45
CA THR A 154 -3.75 22.54 -18.24
C THR A 154 -3.20 22.50 -16.82
N ALA A 155 -4.05 22.23 -15.82
CA ALA A 155 -3.65 22.12 -14.42
C ALA A 155 -2.73 20.91 -14.12
N VAL A 156 -2.74 19.88 -14.97
CA VAL A 156 -1.94 18.64 -14.80
C VAL A 156 -0.88 18.46 -15.89
N ASN A 157 -0.88 19.31 -16.91
CA ASN A 157 0.20 19.32 -17.88
C ASN A 157 1.45 19.93 -17.26
N PHE A 158 2.38 19.07 -16.87
CA PHE A 158 3.71 19.52 -16.47
C PHE A 158 4.47 20.04 -17.68
N VAL A 159 4.43 21.34 -17.88
CA VAL A 159 5.34 21.99 -18.83
C VAL A 159 6.74 21.94 -18.22
N ILE A 160 7.57 21.02 -18.70
CA ILE A 160 8.96 20.88 -18.26
C ILE A 160 9.80 22.14 -18.60
N ASN A 161 9.30 22.96 -19.51
CA ASN A 161 9.99 24.18 -19.94
C ASN A 161 9.09 25.40 -19.77
N THR A 162 9.33 26.18 -18.73
CA THR A 162 8.65 27.44 -18.41
C THR A 162 8.84 28.56 -19.46
N ALA A 163 9.67 28.35 -20.47
CA ALA A 163 9.89 29.31 -21.56
C ALA A 163 8.84 29.24 -22.70
N GLN A 164 8.02 28.17 -22.70
CA GLN A 164 6.93 28.06 -23.66
C GLN A 164 5.61 28.44 -23.00
N VAL A 165 5.11 29.62 -23.39
CA VAL A 165 3.79 30.08 -23.02
C VAL A 165 2.75 29.22 -23.76
N ASN A 166 2.16 28.26 -23.01
CA ASN A 166 1.08 27.39 -23.45
C ASN A 166 1.38 26.62 -24.76
N PRO A 167 2.13 25.53 -24.67
CA PRO A 167 2.42 24.73 -25.87
C PRO A 167 1.19 24.02 -26.45
N GLY A 168 0.03 24.07 -25.78
CA GLY A 168 -1.12 23.26 -26.15
C GLY A 168 -0.89 21.78 -25.88
N LEU A 169 -1.88 20.97 -26.20
CA LEU A 169 -1.76 19.51 -26.21
C LEU A 169 -1.26 19.05 -27.57
N HIS A 170 -0.38 18.06 -27.59
CA HIS A 170 0.24 17.53 -28.81
C HIS A 170 0.12 16.00 -28.86
N ALA A 171 0.34 15.47 -30.03
CA ALA A 171 0.51 14.02 -30.21
C ALA A 171 1.61 13.49 -29.28
N GLY A 172 1.30 12.45 -28.52
CA GLY A 172 2.22 11.86 -27.54
C GLY A 172 2.00 12.35 -26.10
N ASP A 173 1.22 13.41 -25.89
CA ASP A 173 0.84 13.82 -24.53
C ASP A 173 -0.20 12.85 -23.93
N MET A 174 -0.21 12.76 -22.59
CA MET A 174 -1.18 11.94 -21.85
C MET A 174 -2.57 12.55 -21.97
N LYS A 175 -3.54 11.67 -22.26
CA LYS A 175 -4.96 12.02 -22.28
C LYS A 175 -5.58 11.58 -20.96
N PHE A 176 -5.89 12.52 -20.09
CA PHE A 176 -6.51 12.26 -18.79
C PHE A 176 -8.02 12.12 -18.93
N VAL A 177 -8.60 11.29 -18.06
CA VAL A 177 -10.05 11.05 -18.00
C VAL A 177 -10.67 12.08 -17.07
N ASP A 178 -11.64 12.82 -17.58
CA ASP A 178 -12.57 13.63 -16.80
C ASP A 178 -13.53 12.68 -16.07
N LEU A 179 -13.39 12.59 -14.74
CA LEU A 179 -14.14 11.63 -13.92
C LEU A 179 -15.44 12.22 -13.37
N ASP A 180 -15.52 13.53 -13.20
CA ASP A 180 -16.71 14.20 -12.66
C ASP A 180 -17.58 14.86 -13.76
N GLY A 181 -17.06 14.98 -14.98
CA GLY A 181 -17.79 15.43 -16.16
C GLY A 181 -17.90 16.94 -16.28
N ASP A 182 -17.01 17.69 -15.63
CA ASP A 182 -17.00 19.15 -15.65
C ASP A 182 -16.15 19.74 -16.80
N HIS A 183 -15.54 18.88 -17.62
CA HIS A 183 -14.62 19.20 -18.72
C HIS A 183 -13.30 19.87 -18.28
N THR A 184 -12.89 19.70 -17.02
CA THR A 184 -11.64 20.28 -16.50
C THR A 184 -10.93 19.29 -15.59
N ILE A 185 -9.74 18.84 -15.94
CA ILE A 185 -8.95 17.97 -15.07
C ILE A 185 -8.45 18.74 -13.87
N SER A 186 -8.96 18.42 -12.72
CA SER A 186 -8.71 19.14 -11.48
C SER A 186 -8.43 18.20 -10.28
N SER A 187 -7.93 18.79 -9.21
CA SER A 187 -7.80 18.09 -7.93
C SER A 187 -9.02 18.27 -7.02
N GLY A 188 -10.08 18.92 -7.50
CA GLY A 188 -11.23 19.30 -6.69
C GLY A 188 -10.80 20.07 -5.44
N SER A 189 -11.47 19.83 -4.32
CA SER A 189 -11.10 20.40 -3.02
C SER A 189 -9.92 19.70 -2.36
N ASN A 190 -9.26 18.77 -3.04
CA ASN A 190 -8.18 17.95 -2.51
C ASN A 190 -8.57 17.13 -1.28
N THR A 191 -9.79 16.64 -1.23
CA THR A 191 -10.33 15.78 -0.15
C THR A 191 -10.79 14.44 -0.71
N ALA A 192 -10.95 13.43 0.15
CA ALA A 192 -11.45 12.13 -0.28
C ALA A 192 -12.94 12.17 -0.71
N ASP A 193 -13.68 13.17 -0.25
CA ASP A 193 -15.10 13.37 -0.61
C ASP A 193 -15.26 14.23 -1.87
N ASP A 194 -14.23 14.99 -2.24
CA ASP A 194 -14.14 15.78 -3.48
C ASP A 194 -12.68 15.75 -3.99
N PRO A 195 -12.27 14.65 -4.64
CA PRO A 195 -10.92 14.49 -5.18
C PRO A 195 -10.71 15.08 -6.57
N GLY A 196 -11.76 15.68 -7.18
CA GLY A 196 -11.78 16.03 -8.59
C GLY A 196 -11.62 14.77 -9.47
N ASP A 197 -10.77 14.83 -10.47
CA ASP A 197 -10.54 13.73 -11.42
C ASP A 197 -9.53 12.68 -10.93
N ARG A 198 -9.27 12.64 -9.63
CA ARG A 198 -8.41 11.64 -9.03
C ARG A 198 -9.23 10.51 -8.43
N LYS A 199 -8.67 9.31 -8.49
CA LYS A 199 -9.14 8.14 -7.75
C LYS A 199 -7.95 7.36 -7.20
N ILE A 200 -8.21 6.37 -6.36
CA ILE A 200 -7.18 5.41 -5.96
C ILE A 200 -6.83 4.58 -7.19
N ILE A 201 -5.60 4.75 -7.69
CA ILE A 201 -5.09 4.09 -8.90
C ILE A 201 -4.21 2.90 -8.57
N GLY A 202 -3.79 2.74 -7.31
CA GLY A 202 -2.95 1.66 -6.87
C GLY A 202 -2.74 1.65 -5.37
N ASN A 203 -1.89 0.72 -4.92
CA ASN A 203 -1.44 0.64 -3.54
C ASN A 203 0.05 0.24 -3.49
N SER A 204 0.85 1.05 -2.79
CA SER A 204 2.29 0.88 -2.68
C SER A 204 2.72 -0.26 -1.75
N LEU A 205 1.80 -0.85 -0.99
CA LEU A 205 2.12 -1.97 -0.10
C LEU A 205 2.01 -3.31 -0.84
N PRO A 206 2.90 -4.27 -0.54
CA PRO A 206 2.87 -5.59 -1.14
C PRO A 206 1.56 -6.32 -0.83
N ARG A 207 0.92 -6.88 -1.86
CA ARG A 207 -0.28 -7.70 -1.76
C ARG A 207 -0.02 -9.09 -2.30
N TYR A 208 -0.68 -10.10 -1.72
CA TYR A 208 -0.56 -11.49 -2.12
C TYR A 208 0.89 -11.94 -2.12
N THR A 209 1.55 -11.82 -0.96
CA THR A 209 2.90 -12.33 -0.78
C THR A 209 2.88 -13.86 -0.80
N TYR A 210 3.77 -14.47 -1.56
CA TYR A 210 3.83 -15.92 -1.68
C TYR A 210 5.23 -16.46 -1.46
N SER A 211 5.30 -17.71 -1.02
CA SER A 211 6.53 -18.47 -0.88
C SER A 211 6.35 -19.89 -1.38
N ILE A 212 7.40 -20.44 -1.98
CA ILE A 212 7.48 -21.83 -2.40
C ILE A 212 8.79 -22.38 -1.87
N GLN A 213 8.70 -23.45 -1.08
CA GLN A 213 9.85 -24.17 -0.59
C GLN A 213 9.75 -25.61 -1.01
N GLY A 214 10.80 -26.15 -1.60
CA GLY A 214 10.88 -27.53 -2.00
C GLY A 214 12.23 -28.14 -1.63
N GLY A 215 12.28 -29.45 -1.42
CA GLY A 215 13.50 -30.14 -1.17
C GLY A 215 13.36 -31.65 -1.26
N PHE A 216 14.49 -32.34 -1.33
CA PHE A 216 14.55 -33.78 -1.25
C PHE A 216 15.85 -34.23 -0.57
N ASP A 217 15.79 -35.40 0.03
CA ASP A 217 16.99 -36.16 0.43
C ASP A 217 17.02 -37.52 -0.27
N TRP A 218 18.17 -37.88 -0.79
CA TRP A 218 18.38 -39.16 -1.44
C TRP A 218 19.84 -39.56 -1.44
N TYR A 219 20.12 -40.72 -0.87
CA TYR A 219 21.43 -41.38 -0.95
C TYR A 219 22.62 -40.48 -0.52
N GLY A 220 22.43 -39.64 0.50
CA GLY A 220 23.43 -38.71 1.01
C GLY A 220 23.48 -37.33 0.30
N PHE A 221 22.60 -37.10 -0.66
CA PHE A 221 22.39 -35.81 -1.25
C PHE A 221 21.18 -35.13 -0.62
N ASP A 222 21.36 -33.90 -0.14
CA ASP A 222 20.30 -33.01 0.28
C ASP A 222 20.18 -31.83 -0.68
N PHE A 223 18.98 -31.55 -1.13
CA PHE A 223 18.68 -30.39 -1.96
C PHE A 223 17.52 -29.61 -1.35
N SER A 224 17.64 -28.30 -1.32
CA SER A 224 16.55 -27.41 -0.95
C SER A 224 16.54 -26.15 -1.81
N ILE A 225 15.34 -25.64 -2.10
CA ILE A 225 15.12 -24.39 -2.81
C ILE A 225 14.03 -23.61 -2.08
N TYR A 226 14.23 -22.30 -1.99
CA TYR A 226 13.24 -21.38 -1.46
C TYR A 226 13.06 -20.21 -2.43
N LEU A 227 11.80 -19.94 -2.79
CA LEU A 227 11.39 -18.85 -3.64
C LEU A 227 10.36 -18.02 -2.91
N GLN A 228 10.42 -16.71 -3.04
CA GLN A 228 9.41 -15.80 -2.53
C GLN A 228 9.12 -14.69 -3.53
N GLY A 229 7.93 -14.14 -3.45
CA GLY A 229 7.53 -13.04 -4.33
C GLY A 229 6.30 -12.31 -3.81
N VAL A 230 5.97 -11.26 -4.55
CA VAL A 230 4.81 -10.40 -4.33
C VAL A 230 3.92 -10.52 -5.56
N GLY A 231 2.63 -10.77 -5.34
CA GLY A 231 1.67 -10.93 -6.45
C GLY A 231 1.26 -9.60 -7.06
N HIS A 232 1.20 -8.54 -6.25
CA HIS A 232 0.81 -7.20 -6.69
C HIS A 232 1.44 -6.12 -5.80
N GLN A 233 1.95 -5.06 -6.43
CA GLN A 233 2.42 -3.83 -5.80
C GLN A 233 2.53 -2.77 -6.90
N ASP A 234 2.04 -1.54 -6.67
CA ASP A 234 2.10 -0.41 -7.59
C ASP A 234 3.22 0.57 -7.24
#